data_35cc3d5b9cc378a9c1563b46f2e42c93
#
_entry.id   35cc3d5b9cc378a9c1563b46f2e42c93
#
_cell.length_a   1.000
_cell.length_b   1.000
_cell.length_c   1.000
_cell.angle_alpha   90.00
_cell.angle_beta   90.00
_cell.angle_gamma   90.00
#
_symmetry.space_group_name_H-M   'P 1'
#
loop_
_entity.id
_entity.type
_entity.pdbx_description
1 polymer ?
#
loop_
_entity_poly.entity_id
_entity_poly.type
_entity_poly.pdbx_seq_one_letter_code
_entity_poly.pdbx_strand_id
1 'polypeptide(L)'
;MQNTIFPKSLKKGEKIAIISPAGSVEETQLEKTLTLIKSKGYEPVLGENLYTKFQNGYLYAGTEEQRIKDINWALNDPEISAIWASRGGYGCQHLVQHLDLKEFKKNQKWFIGYSDNTVIQSYLLKKGFASIHGQTLKTSSFGVAHESYDLTFDILKGKFPSYKIESTENNRVGETSGTLVGGNLALIYALLGTKYSFDFQDKILFIEDIGENFYAMDRMIMSLELAGVFKKIKGLIVGGMTNMGKENENKSYEESFDPFVNQQIANRVSQYDFPTVFNFPNGHIYDNRPLIIGSEITMKVGKDVKIKF
;
A
#
# COMPACT_ATOMS: atom_id res chain seq x y z
N MET A 1 12.75 8.22 -18.65
CA MET A 1 11.84 7.53 -17.72
C MET A 1 10.46 7.52 -18.33
N GLN A 2 9.75 6.40 -18.32
CA GLN A 2 8.38 6.34 -18.83
C GLN A 2 7.47 7.02 -17.80
N ASN A 3 6.66 8.00 -18.21
CA ASN A 3 5.71 8.66 -17.31
C ASN A 3 4.72 7.64 -16.77
N THR A 4 4.46 7.69 -15.46
CA THR A 4 3.45 6.82 -14.84
C THR A 4 2.06 7.16 -15.39
N ILE A 5 1.31 6.14 -15.77
CA ILE A 5 -0.05 6.27 -16.27
C ILE A 5 -1.02 6.21 -15.09
N PHE A 6 -1.89 7.21 -15.01
CA PHE A 6 -2.97 7.29 -14.02
C PHE A 6 -4.27 6.81 -14.64
N PRO A 7 -5.02 5.94 -13.94
CA PRO A 7 -6.37 5.59 -14.36
C PRO A 7 -7.29 6.81 -14.41
N LYS A 8 -8.34 6.73 -15.23
CA LYS A 8 -9.36 7.79 -15.31
C LYS A 8 -10.12 7.93 -14.00
N SER A 9 -10.63 9.14 -13.76
CA SER A 9 -11.56 9.39 -12.64
C SER A 9 -12.85 8.61 -12.82
N LEU A 10 -13.30 7.97 -11.73
CA LEU A 10 -14.54 7.20 -11.72
C LEU A 10 -15.77 8.11 -11.69
N LYS A 11 -16.80 7.70 -12.42
CA LYS A 11 -18.14 8.31 -12.41
C LYS A 11 -19.09 7.49 -11.56
N LYS A 12 -20.18 8.11 -11.08
CA LYS A 12 -21.26 7.38 -10.39
C LYS A 12 -21.82 6.29 -11.28
N GLY A 13 -22.15 5.15 -10.69
CA GLY A 13 -22.63 3.95 -11.39
C GLY A 13 -21.52 3.04 -11.90
N GLU A 14 -20.24 3.48 -11.90
CA GLU A 14 -19.14 2.60 -12.34
C GLU A 14 -18.84 1.50 -11.33
N LYS A 15 -18.35 0.38 -11.86
CA LYS A 15 -18.13 -0.86 -11.13
C LYS A 15 -16.76 -0.91 -10.48
N ILE A 16 -16.72 -1.34 -9.21
CA ILE A 16 -15.52 -1.62 -8.45
C ILE A 16 -15.45 -3.11 -8.16
N ALA A 17 -14.48 -3.81 -8.74
CA ALA A 17 -14.24 -5.23 -8.44
C ALA A 17 -13.68 -5.38 -7.03
N ILE A 18 -14.27 -6.28 -6.24
CA ILE A 18 -13.80 -6.65 -4.91
C ILE A 18 -13.21 -8.06 -4.98
N ILE A 19 -11.92 -8.18 -4.70
CA ILE A 19 -11.19 -9.45 -4.78
C ILE A 19 -10.40 -9.72 -3.50
N SER A 20 -10.10 -10.98 -3.25
CA SER A 20 -9.24 -11.44 -2.14
C SER A 20 -7.95 -12.06 -2.68
N PRO A 21 -6.90 -11.28 -2.99
CA PRO A 21 -5.70 -11.83 -3.60
C PRO A 21 -4.78 -12.57 -2.61
N ALA A 22 -5.02 -12.44 -1.31
CA ALA A 22 -4.17 -12.95 -0.24
C ALA A 22 -4.96 -13.79 0.78
N GLY A 23 -5.17 -13.25 1.99
CA GLY A 23 -5.88 -13.94 3.07
C GLY A 23 -7.39 -13.94 2.90
N SER A 24 -8.05 -14.93 3.49
CA SER A 24 -9.51 -15.07 3.46
C SER A 24 -10.22 -14.00 4.31
N VAL A 25 -11.47 -13.73 3.95
CA VAL A 25 -12.37 -12.82 4.67
C VAL A 25 -13.72 -13.48 4.88
N GLU A 26 -14.44 -13.00 5.90
CA GLU A 26 -15.85 -13.33 6.13
C GLU A 26 -16.72 -12.23 5.53
N GLU A 27 -17.93 -12.58 5.11
CA GLU A 27 -18.89 -11.63 4.54
C GLU A 27 -19.17 -10.46 5.50
N THR A 28 -19.40 -10.76 6.77
CA THR A 28 -19.68 -9.77 7.82
C THR A 28 -18.55 -8.74 8.01
N GLN A 29 -17.31 -9.09 7.66
CA GLN A 29 -16.16 -8.17 7.75
C GLN A 29 -16.15 -7.13 6.63
N LEU A 30 -16.89 -7.35 5.54
CA LEU A 30 -16.92 -6.46 4.37
C LEU A 30 -18.21 -5.63 4.27
N GLU A 31 -19.29 -6.01 4.95
CA GLU A 31 -20.61 -5.38 4.84
C GLU A 31 -20.60 -3.85 4.96
N LYS A 32 -19.89 -3.33 5.97
CA LYS A 32 -19.78 -1.88 6.20
C LYS A 32 -19.18 -1.17 5.01
N THR A 33 -18.06 -1.70 4.48
CA THR A 33 -17.35 -1.06 3.37
C THR A 33 -18.07 -1.25 2.04
N LEU A 34 -18.72 -2.40 1.82
CA LEU A 34 -19.58 -2.60 0.65
C LEU A 34 -20.77 -1.63 0.65
N THR A 35 -21.40 -1.41 1.81
CA THR A 35 -22.45 -0.41 1.99
C THR A 35 -21.91 1.00 1.72
N LEU A 36 -20.72 1.32 2.21
CA LEU A 36 -20.06 2.60 1.96
C LEU A 36 -19.82 2.83 0.46
N ILE A 37 -19.28 1.84 -0.27
CA ILE A 37 -19.06 1.92 -1.72
C ILE A 37 -20.38 2.26 -2.44
N LYS A 38 -21.46 1.55 -2.11
CA LYS A 38 -22.80 1.81 -2.67
C LYS A 38 -23.29 3.22 -2.33
N SER A 39 -23.13 3.69 -1.11
CA SER A 39 -23.53 5.02 -0.66
C SER A 39 -22.78 6.15 -1.38
N LYS A 40 -21.52 5.89 -1.81
CA LYS A 40 -20.74 6.82 -2.64
C LYS A 40 -21.16 6.81 -4.11
N GLY A 41 -22.09 5.93 -4.49
CA GLY A 41 -22.68 5.85 -5.82
C GLY A 41 -21.93 4.92 -6.78
N TYR A 42 -21.16 3.97 -6.27
CA TYR A 42 -20.46 2.96 -7.06
C TYR A 42 -21.09 1.58 -6.88
N GLU A 43 -20.90 0.70 -7.85
CA GLU A 43 -21.38 -0.68 -7.85
C GLU A 43 -20.24 -1.65 -7.47
N PRO A 44 -20.25 -2.25 -6.26
CA PRO A 44 -19.30 -3.30 -5.94
C PRO A 44 -19.67 -4.60 -6.67
N VAL A 45 -18.71 -5.17 -7.42
CA VAL A 45 -18.84 -6.46 -8.09
C VAL A 45 -17.88 -7.44 -7.42
N LEU A 46 -18.42 -8.52 -6.86
CA LEU A 46 -17.64 -9.47 -6.06
C LEU A 46 -16.96 -10.50 -6.96
N GLY A 47 -15.68 -10.75 -6.71
CA GLY A 47 -14.95 -11.86 -7.32
C GLY A 47 -15.61 -13.20 -6.96
N GLU A 48 -15.56 -14.16 -7.86
CA GLU A 48 -16.19 -15.49 -7.69
C GLU A 48 -15.67 -16.20 -6.44
N ASN A 49 -14.39 -16.02 -6.11
CA ASN A 49 -13.72 -16.70 -5.01
C ASN A 49 -13.48 -15.78 -3.79
N LEU A 50 -14.15 -14.62 -3.73
CA LEU A 50 -13.92 -13.60 -2.69
C LEU A 50 -13.93 -14.14 -1.26
N TYR A 51 -14.86 -15.07 -0.95
CA TYR A 51 -15.07 -15.65 0.38
C TYR A 51 -14.54 -17.09 0.51
N THR A 52 -13.87 -17.59 -0.51
CA THR A 52 -13.31 -18.95 -0.48
C THR A 52 -12.20 -19.05 0.57
N LYS A 53 -12.07 -20.23 1.19
CA LYS A 53 -11.07 -20.52 2.20
C LYS A 53 -10.23 -21.71 1.78
N PHE A 54 -8.92 -21.60 1.92
CA PHE A 54 -7.97 -22.67 1.67
C PHE A 54 -6.87 -22.65 2.73
N GLN A 55 -6.86 -23.70 3.57
CA GLN A 55 -5.87 -23.85 4.64
C GLN A 55 -4.66 -24.61 4.12
N ASN A 56 -3.50 -23.92 4.02
CA ASN A 56 -2.22 -24.52 3.66
C ASN A 56 -1.07 -23.74 4.31
N GLY A 57 -0.77 -24.04 5.58
CA GLY A 57 0.18 -23.25 6.39
C GLY A 57 -0.35 -21.86 6.78
N TYR A 58 -1.16 -21.28 5.91
CA TYR A 58 -1.87 -20.00 6.10
C TYR A 58 -3.31 -20.13 5.59
N LEU A 59 -4.24 -19.33 6.09
CA LEU A 59 -5.64 -19.33 5.64
C LEU A 59 -5.81 -18.35 4.46
N TYR A 60 -5.63 -18.85 3.26
CA TYR A 60 -5.78 -18.10 2.00
C TYR A 60 -7.25 -17.92 1.59
N ALA A 61 -7.51 -16.95 0.73
CA ALA A 61 -8.79 -16.76 0.05
C ALA A 61 -8.90 -17.68 -1.19
N GLY A 62 -8.92 -19.00 -0.97
CA GLY A 62 -8.92 -20.00 -2.05
C GLY A 62 -7.52 -20.42 -2.47
N THR A 63 -7.49 -21.35 -3.43
CA THR A 63 -6.23 -21.85 -4.04
C THR A 63 -5.53 -20.74 -4.83
N GLU A 64 -4.29 -20.99 -5.24
CA GLU A 64 -3.55 -20.04 -6.09
C GLU A 64 -4.29 -19.76 -7.40
N GLU A 65 -4.79 -20.80 -8.05
CA GLU A 65 -5.56 -20.71 -9.30
C GLU A 65 -6.84 -19.87 -9.15
N GLN A 66 -7.56 -20.05 -8.03
CA GLN A 66 -8.78 -19.31 -7.76
C GLN A 66 -8.49 -17.81 -7.59
N ARG A 67 -7.44 -17.46 -6.84
CA ARG A 67 -7.00 -16.06 -6.63
C ARG A 67 -6.46 -15.43 -7.93
N ILE A 68 -5.72 -16.21 -8.75
CA ILE A 68 -5.25 -15.78 -10.09
C ILE A 68 -6.45 -15.53 -11.01
N LYS A 69 -7.48 -16.40 -11.00
CA LYS A 69 -8.70 -16.22 -11.79
C LYS A 69 -9.37 -14.90 -11.47
N ASP A 70 -9.63 -14.62 -10.17
CA ASP A 70 -10.32 -13.41 -9.74
C ASP A 70 -9.54 -12.13 -10.06
N ILE A 71 -8.23 -12.10 -9.81
CA ILE A 71 -7.44 -10.90 -10.09
C ILE A 71 -7.32 -10.65 -11.59
N ASN A 72 -7.12 -11.68 -12.40
CA ASN A 72 -7.03 -11.52 -13.85
C ASN A 72 -8.38 -11.15 -14.48
N TRP A 73 -9.50 -11.67 -13.95
CA TRP A 73 -10.81 -11.17 -14.31
C TRP A 73 -10.92 -9.66 -14.02
N ALA A 74 -10.66 -9.23 -12.79
CA ALA A 74 -10.77 -7.83 -12.42
C ALA A 74 -9.86 -6.90 -13.22
N LEU A 75 -8.64 -7.36 -13.55
CA LEU A 75 -7.68 -6.60 -14.38
C LEU A 75 -8.17 -6.45 -15.83
N ASN A 76 -8.82 -7.45 -16.42
CA ASN A 76 -9.11 -7.48 -17.85
C ASN A 76 -10.58 -7.25 -18.23
N ASP A 77 -11.52 -7.30 -17.29
CA ASP A 77 -12.94 -7.01 -17.57
C ASP A 77 -13.13 -5.51 -17.89
N PRO A 78 -13.59 -5.14 -19.09
CA PRO A 78 -13.73 -3.73 -19.51
C PRO A 78 -14.80 -2.95 -18.72
N GLU A 79 -15.72 -3.65 -18.05
CA GLU A 79 -16.78 -3.00 -17.25
C GLU A 79 -16.28 -2.57 -15.86
N ILE A 80 -15.14 -3.08 -15.41
CA ILE A 80 -14.56 -2.73 -14.13
C ILE A 80 -13.71 -1.45 -14.26
N SER A 81 -13.96 -0.46 -13.40
CA SER A 81 -13.25 0.82 -13.38
C SER A 81 -12.20 0.94 -12.27
N ALA A 82 -12.36 0.18 -11.18
CA ALA A 82 -11.37 0.06 -10.11
C ALA A 82 -11.39 -1.35 -9.50
N ILE A 83 -10.29 -1.72 -8.85
CA ILE A 83 -10.11 -3.00 -8.16
C ILE A 83 -9.75 -2.70 -6.72
N TRP A 84 -10.50 -3.22 -5.77
CA TRP A 84 -10.27 -3.02 -4.36
C TRP A 84 -10.05 -4.34 -3.64
N ALA A 85 -8.86 -4.51 -3.06
CA ALA A 85 -8.55 -5.71 -2.30
C ALA A 85 -9.36 -5.78 -1.00
N SER A 86 -9.95 -6.93 -0.71
CA SER A 86 -10.72 -7.18 0.51
C SER A 86 -9.84 -7.11 1.77
N ARG A 87 -8.62 -7.65 1.69
CA ARG A 87 -7.59 -7.60 2.74
C ARG A 87 -6.20 -7.87 2.17
N GLY A 88 -5.18 -7.63 3.01
CA GLY A 88 -3.83 -8.16 2.85
C GLY A 88 -3.69 -9.56 3.45
N GLY A 89 -2.60 -9.78 4.16
CA GLY A 89 -2.23 -11.06 4.75
C GLY A 89 -1.00 -11.65 4.11
N TYR A 90 -1.13 -12.78 3.39
CA TYR A 90 -0.03 -13.41 2.67
C TYR A 90 -0.53 -14.11 1.41
N GLY A 91 0.24 -14.04 0.32
CA GLY A 91 -0.01 -14.82 -0.89
C GLY A 91 0.07 -14.08 -2.22
N CYS A 92 0.16 -12.74 -2.24
CA CYS A 92 0.28 -11.98 -3.50
C CYS A 92 1.58 -12.30 -4.25
N GLN A 93 2.66 -12.68 -3.56
CA GLN A 93 3.90 -13.12 -4.21
C GLN A 93 3.72 -14.34 -5.11
N HIS A 94 2.80 -15.25 -4.78
CA HIS A 94 2.49 -16.42 -5.61
C HIS A 94 1.80 -16.02 -6.92
N LEU A 95 1.08 -14.89 -6.92
CA LEU A 95 0.24 -14.46 -8.05
C LEU A 95 0.99 -13.60 -9.05
N VAL A 96 1.99 -12.85 -8.61
CA VAL A 96 2.58 -11.73 -9.37
C VAL A 96 3.12 -12.12 -10.74
N GLN A 97 3.64 -13.33 -10.89
CA GLN A 97 4.14 -13.84 -12.17
C GLN A 97 3.03 -14.27 -13.16
N HIS A 98 1.80 -14.44 -12.68
CA HIS A 98 0.64 -14.87 -13.44
C HIS A 98 -0.35 -13.76 -13.75
N LEU A 99 -0.01 -12.49 -13.39
CA LEU A 99 -0.86 -11.34 -13.67
C LEU A 99 -0.86 -11.02 -15.17
N ASP A 100 -2.04 -11.07 -15.77
CA ASP A 100 -2.27 -10.67 -17.16
C ASP A 100 -2.75 -9.21 -17.22
N LEU A 101 -1.99 -8.37 -17.93
CA LEU A 101 -2.30 -6.94 -18.13
C LEU A 101 -2.71 -6.63 -19.58
N LYS A 102 -3.13 -7.62 -20.37
CA LYS A 102 -3.41 -7.42 -21.79
C LYS A 102 -4.48 -6.34 -22.02
N GLU A 103 -5.64 -6.48 -21.39
CA GLU A 103 -6.72 -5.51 -21.51
C GLU A 103 -6.56 -4.35 -20.52
N PHE A 104 -5.92 -4.58 -19.37
CA PHE A 104 -5.59 -3.52 -18.42
C PHE A 104 -4.79 -2.37 -19.05
N LYS A 105 -3.85 -2.66 -19.94
CA LYS A 105 -3.07 -1.65 -20.66
C LYS A 105 -3.91 -0.73 -21.53
N LYS A 106 -5.06 -1.20 -22.01
CA LYS A 106 -5.99 -0.42 -22.83
C LYS A 106 -6.99 0.35 -21.99
N ASN A 107 -7.37 -0.19 -20.84
CA ASN A 107 -8.32 0.38 -19.91
C ASN A 107 -7.78 0.29 -18.47
N GLN A 108 -6.90 1.24 -18.10
CA GLN A 108 -6.24 1.27 -16.80
C GLN A 108 -7.26 1.50 -15.69
N LYS A 109 -7.06 0.82 -14.58
CA LYS A 109 -7.93 0.84 -13.40
C LYS A 109 -7.14 1.14 -12.16
N TRP A 110 -7.73 1.84 -11.20
CA TRP A 110 -7.15 1.94 -9.88
C TRP A 110 -7.11 0.58 -9.19
N PHE A 111 -5.95 0.19 -8.72
CA PHE A 111 -5.79 -0.93 -7.79
C PHE A 111 -5.60 -0.35 -6.38
N ILE A 112 -6.45 -0.75 -5.42
CA ILE A 112 -6.48 -0.23 -4.06
C ILE A 112 -6.19 -1.35 -3.09
N GLY A 113 -5.20 -1.15 -2.23
CA GLY A 113 -4.81 -2.09 -1.20
C GLY A 113 -3.54 -1.66 -0.48
N TYR A 114 -3.14 -2.38 0.55
CA TYR A 114 -1.89 -2.19 1.28
C TYR A 114 -1.41 -3.52 1.88
N SER A 115 -0.35 -3.52 2.70
CA SER A 115 0.19 -4.76 3.26
C SER A 115 0.70 -5.70 2.15
N ASP A 116 0.30 -6.96 2.12
CA ASP A 116 0.68 -7.95 1.10
C ASP A 116 0.40 -7.50 -0.35
N ASN A 117 -0.58 -6.59 -0.55
CA ASN A 117 -0.89 -6.01 -1.85
C ASN A 117 0.24 -5.13 -2.42
N THR A 118 1.24 -4.75 -1.63
CA THR A 118 2.46 -4.06 -2.06
C THR A 118 3.14 -4.79 -3.22
N VAL A 119 3.07 -6.12 -3.25
CA VAL A 119 3.63 -6.94 -4.35
C VAL A 119 2.97 -6.62 -5.69
N ILE A 120 1.63 -6.54 -5.70
CA ILE A 120 0.86 -6.22 -6.91
C ILE A 120 1.13 -4.77 -7.33
N GLN A 121 1.18 -3.84 -6.37
CA GLN A 121 1.46 -2.42 -6.61
C GLN A 121 2.86 -2.22 -7.21
N SER A 122 3.86 -2.94 -6.70
CA SER A 122 5.21 -2.92 -7.26
C SER A 122 5.22 -3.39 -8.71
N TYR A 123 4.54 -4.49 -9.02
CA TYR A 123 4.43 -5.00 -10.39
C TYR A 123 3.71 -4.02 -11.32
N LEU A 124 2.58 -3.45 -10.89
CA LEU A 124 1.84 -2.45 -11.67
C LEU A 124 2.71 -1.24 -11.98
N LEU A 125 3.45 -0.73 -10.99
CA LEU A 125 4.35 0.41 -11.19
C LEU A 125 5.49 0.08 -12.15
N LYS A 126 6.07 -1.12 -12.07
CA LYS A 126 7.08 -1.58 -13.06
C LYS A 126 6.52 -1.66 -14.49
N LYS A 127 5.22 -1.77 -14.65
CA LYS A 127 4.53 -1.70 -15.94
C LYS A 127 4.07 -0.29 -16.31
N GLY A 128 4.39 0.71 -15.47
CA GLY A 128 4.10 2.12 -15.69
C GLY A 128 2.73 2.57 -15.18
N PHE A 129 2.08 1.85 -14.28
CA PHE A 129 0.75 2.17 -13.78
C PHE A 129 0.74 2.58 -12.32
N ALA A 130 0.02 3.65 -12.00
CA ALA A 130 -0.22 4.09 -10.63
C ALA A 130 -1.21 3.16 -9.91
N SER A 131 -1.10 3.14 -8.57
CA SER A 131 -2.03 2.42 -7.68
C SER A 131 -2.21 3.18 -6.37
N ILE A 132 -3.18 2.80 -5.54
CA ILE A 132 -3.46 3.43 -4.25
C ILE A 132 -3.03 2.50 -3.13
N HIS A 133 -1.99 2.89 -2.37
CA HIS A 133 -1.63 2.26 -1.12
C HIS A 133 -2.50 2.84 -0.02
N GLY A 134 -3.51 2.10 0.38
CA GLY A 134 -4.52 2.53 1.33
C GLY A 134 -5.36 1.35 1.81
N GLN A 135 -6.28 1.63 2.71
CA GLN A 135 -7.08 0.65 3.42
C GLN A 135 -7.79 -0.34 2.51
N THR A 136 -7.79 -1.61 2.93
CA THR A 136 -8.61 -2.66 2.33
C THR A 136 -10.02 -2.64 2.92
N LEU A 137 -10.96 -3.41 2.36
CA LEU A 137 -12.33 -3.41 2.85
C LEU A 137 -12.43 -3.90 4.30
N LYS A 138 -11.68 -4.95 4.64
CA LYS A 138 -11.67 -5.55 5.98
C LYS A 138 -11.19 -4.58 7.06
N THR A 139 -10.36 -3.59 6.74
CA THR A 139 -9.80 -2.67 7.74
C THR A 139 -10.85 -1.85 8.48
N SER A 140 -12.05 -1.69 7.90
CA SER A 140 -13.19 -1.10 8.61
C SER A 140 -13.60 -1.89 9.86
N SER A 141 -13.37 -3.20 9.90
CA SER A 141 -13.62 -4.04 11.07
C SER A 141 -12.59 -3.86 12.20
N PHE A 142 -11.46 -3.23 11.91
CA PHE A 142 -10.42 -2.87 12.88
C PHE A 142 -10.53 -1.42 13.38
N GLY A 143 -11.58 -0.67 12.95
CA GLY A 143 -11.81 0.69 13.40
C GLY A 143 -11.03 1.76 12.63
N VAL A 144 -10.52 1.46 11.42
CA VAL A 144 -9.89 2.49 10.56
C VAL A 144 -10.84 3.66 10.34
N ALA A 145 -10.30 4.88 10.47
CA ALA A 145 -11.06 6.11 10.36
C ALA A 145 -11.83 6.22 9.05
N HIS A 146 -13.08 6.65 9.14
CA HIS A 146 -13.97 6.78 7.99
C HIS A 146 -13.42 7.78 6.96
N GLU A 147 -12.78 8.83 7.43
CA GLU A 147 -12.14 9.87 6.63
C GLU A 147 -11.05 9.31 5.71
N SER A 148 -10.37 8.24 6.12
CA SER A 148 -9.37 7.56 5.28
C SER A 148 -9.99 6.93 4.04
N TYR A 149 -11.22 6.39 4.15
CA TYR A 149 -11.97 5.91 2.99
C TYR A 149 -12.46 7.06 2.11
N ASP A 150 -12.91 8.18 2.71
CA ASP A 150 -13.36 9.34 1.96
C ASP A 150 -12.24 9.93 1.09
N LEU A 151 -11.01 9.99 1.61
CA LEU A 151 -9.83 10.38 0.84
C LEU A 151 -9.56 9.42 -0.34
N THR A 152 -9.77 8.11 -0.16
CA THR A 152 -9.67 7.14 -1.26
C THR A 152 -10.71 7.42 -2.34
N PHE A 153 -11.97 7.66 -1.97
CA PHE A 153 -13.00 8.03 -2.93
C PHE A 153 -12.73 9.37 -3.62
N ASP A 154 -12.09 10.31 -2.95
CA ASP A 154 -11.69 11.56 -3.60
C ASP A 154 -10.59 11.34 -4.64
N ILE A 155 -9.61 10.47 -4.38
CA ILE A 155 -8.61 10.06 -5.39
C ILE A 155 -9.31 9.41 -6.59
N LEU A 156 -10.25 8.50 -6.36
CA LEU A 156 -11.03 7.85 -7.42
C LEU A 156 -11.79 8.86 -8.29
N LYS A 157 -12.18 10.02 -7.73
CA LYS A 157 -12.81 11.14 -8.46
C LYS A 157 -11.81 12.09 -9.11
N GLY A 158 -10.51 11.82 -9.00
CA GLY A 158 -9.44 12.65 -9.56
C GLY A 158 -9.00 13.82 -8.68
N LYS A 159 -9.35 13.82 -7.40
CA LYS A 159 -8.89 14.81 -6.43
C LYS A 159 -7.70 14.25 -5.66
N PHE A 160 -6.51 14.68 -6.02
CA PHE A 160 -5.30 14.20 -5.36
C PHE A 160 -5.08 14.91 -4.01
N PRO A 161 -4.61 14.16 -2.97
CA PRO A 161 -4.51 14.71 -1.63
C PRO A 161 -3.33 15.66 -1.48
N SER A 162 -3.44 16.53 -0.47
CA SER A 162 -2.33 17.28 0.08
C SER A 162 -2.35 17.08 1.59
N TYR A 163 -1.26 16.55 2.14
CA TYR A 163 -1.15 16.26 3.56
C TYR A 163 -0.32 17.31 4.27
N LYS A 164 -0.79 17.72 5.44
CA LYS A 164 -0.04 18.50 6.42
C LYS A 164 -0.06 17.74 7.74
N ILE A 165 1.11 17.44 8.30
CA ILE A 165 1.26 16.80 9.60
C ILE A 165 2.28 17.53 10.45
N GLU A 166 2.27 17.29 11.74
CA GLU A 166 3.27 17.81 12.66
C GLU A 166 4.63 17.16 12.42
N SER A 167 5.70 17.92 12.62
CA SER A 167 7.05 17.39 12.53
C SER A 167 7.42 16.68 13.84
N THR A 168 8.21 15.61 13.74
CA THR A 168 8.78 14.88 14.90
C THR A 168 10.28 15.13 15.02
N GLU A 169 10.85 14.81 16.17
CA GLU A 169 12.30 14.96 16.43
C GLU A 169 13.19 14.12 15.51
N ASN A 170 12.66 12.97 15.02
CA ASN A 170 13.37 12.09 14.11
C ASN A 170 13.37 12.57 12.65
N ASN A 171 12.57 13.61 12.33
CA ASN A 171 12.50 14.12 10.98
C ASN A 171 13.80 14.83 10.56
N ARG A 172 14.22 14.60 9.31
CA ARG A 172 15.30 15.39 8.70
C ARG A 172 14.70 16.48 7.82
N VAL A 173 15.01 17.71 8.16
CA VAL A 173 14.55 18.92 7.44
C VAL A 173 15.10 18.94 6.01
N GLY A 174 14.28 19.40 5.08
CA GLY A 174 14.64 19.56 3.69
C GLY A 174 13.42 19.56 2.77
N GLU A 175 13.67 19.73 1.47
CA GLU A 175 12.63 19.72 0.44
C GLU A 175 13.10 18.86 -0.76
N THR A 176 12.25 18.01 -1.27
CA THR A 176 12.54 17.18 -2.43
C THR A 176 11.27 16.88 -3.22
N SER A 177 11.46 16.52 -4.49
CA SER A 177 10.39 16.01 -5.36
C SER A 177 10.84 14.75 -6.07
N GLY A 178 9.92 13.84 -6.27
CA GLY A 178 10.18 12.58 -6.98
C GLY A 178 8.97 11.66 -6.97
N THR A 179 9.06 10.60 -7.76
CA THR A 179 8.01 9.59 -7.82
C THR A 179 7.95 8.82 -6.50
N LEU A 180 6.76 8.70 -5.91
CA LEU A 180 6.53 7.91 -4.70
C LEU A 180 6.52 6.41 -5.02
N VAL A 181 7.34 5.65 -4.31
CA VAL A 181 7.43 4.18 -4.39
C VAL A 181 7.41 3.60 -2.98
N GLY A 182 7.02 2.35 -2.83
CA GLY A 182 7.10 1.68 -1.53
C GLY A 182 5.78 1.05 -1.08
N GLY A 183 5.66 0.84 0.22
CA GLY A 183 4.56 0.15 0.88
C GLY A 183 5.03 -0.62 2.11
N ASN A 184 4.52 -1.84 2.31
CA ASN A 184 4.93 -2.69 3.43
C ASN A 184 6.39 -3.10 3.32
N LEU A 185 7.16 -2.88 4.40
CA LEU A 185 8.61 -3.08 4.43
C LEU A 185 9.01 -4.55 4.21
N ALA A 186 8.29 -5.50 4.84
CA ALA A 186 8.56 -6.93 4.66
C ALA A 186 8.39 -7.36 3.21
N LEU A 187 7.41 -6.80 2.49
CA LEU A 187 7.17 -7.10 1.08
C LEU A 187 8.19 -6.40 0.15
N ILE A 188 8.60 -5.18 0.46
CA ILE A 188 9.70 -4.51 -0.25
C ILE A 188 10.98 -5.34 -0.10
N TYR A 189 11.31 -5.76 1.12
CA TYR A 189 12.45 -6.65 1.41
C TYR A 189 12.37 -7.96 0.64
N ALA A 190 11.22 -8.63 0.66
CA ALA A 190 11.01 -9.91 -0.03
C ALA A 190 11.14 -9.81 -1.56
N LEU A 191 10.94 -8.62 -2.13
CA LEU A 191 11.09 -8.37 -3.57
C LEU A 191 12.49 -7.93 -3.98
N LEU A 192 13.40 -7.57 -3.04
CA LEU A 192 14.76 -7.14 -3.36
C LEU A 192 15.50 -8.18 -4.21
N GLY A 193 16.17 -7.71 -5.26
CA GLY A 193 16.89 -8.56 -6.19
C GLY A 193 16.03 -9.31 -7.20
N THR A 194 14.70 -9.24 -7.09
CA THR A 194 13.79 -9.84 -8.07
C THR A 194 13.44 -8.86 -9.20
N LYS A 195 12.94 -9.39 -10.32
CA LYS A 195 12.40 -8.55 -11.42
C LYS A 195 11.15 -7.74 -11.03
N TYR A 196 10.55 -8.02 -9.87
CA TYR A 196 9.36 -7.36 -9.35
C TYR A 196 9.66 -6.26 -8.33
N SER A 197 10.93 -6.08 -7.92
CA SER A 197 11.37 -5.01 -7.02
C SER A 197 11.08 -3.63 -7.60
N PHE A 198 10.75 -2.66 -6.77
CA PHE A 198 10.68 -1.26 -7.18
C PHE A 198 12.02 -0.80 -7.79
N ASP A 199 11.95 0.18 -8.68
CA ASP A 199 13.10 1.00 -9.05
C ASP A 199 13.20 2.16 -8.04
N PHE A 200 14.30 2.22 -7.30
CA PHE A 200 14.51 3.22 -6.26
C PHE A 200 15.28 4.45 -6.73
N GLN A 201 15.81 4.43 -7.98
CA GLN A 201 16.63 5.52 -8.47
C GLN A 201 15.84 6.84 -8.56
N ASP A 202 16.28 7.85 -7.82
CA ASP A 202 15.68 9.18 -7.76
C ASP A 202 14.22 9.20 -7.27
N LYS A 203 13.83 8.24 -6.42
CA LYS A 203 12.47 8.09 -5.89
C LYS A 203 12.35 8.59 -4.45
N ILE A 204 11.12 8.83 -4.01
CA ILE A 204 10.77 8.99 -2.61
C ILE A 204 10.23 7.64 -2.15
N LEU A 205 10.90 7.03 -1.16
CA LEU A 205 10.52 5.74 -0.61
C LEU A 205 9.55 5.93 0.54
N PHE A 206 8.43 5.22 0.51
CA PHE A 206 7.51 5.04 1.64
C PHE A 206 7.65 3.64 2.20
N ILE A 207 7.71 3.51 3.53
CA ILE A 207 7.72 2.23 4.25
C ILE A 207 6.77 2.25 5.44
N GLU A 208 6.09 1.16 5.69
CA GLU A 208 5.27 0.87 6.87
C GLU A 208 5.34 -0.62 7.18
N ASP A 209 5.08 -1.05 8.44
CA ASP A 209 4.97 -2.48 8.77
C ASP A 209 4.18 -2.74 10.05
N ILE A 210 3.88 -4.01 10.34
CA ILE A 210 3.16 -4.45 11.54
C ILE A 210 3.69 -5.77 12.08
N GLY A 211 3.93 -5.80 13.40
CA GLY A 211 4.13 -7.04 14.17
C GLY A 211 5.43 -7.78 13.85
N GLU A 212 6.43 -7.05 13.40
CA GLU A 212 7.75 -7.60 13.16
C GLU A 212 8.59 -7.59 14.45
N ASN A 213 9.43 -8.61 14.62
CA ASN A 213 10.45 -8.60 15.67
C ASN A 213 11.49 -7.52 15.39
N PHE A 214 12.05 -6.91 16.43
CA PHE A 214 13.06 -5.86 16.29
C PHE A 214 14.26 -6.31 15.43
N TYR A 215 14.75 -7.54 15.62
CA TYR A 215 15.85 -8.06 14.80
C TYR A 215 15.44 -8.33 13.35
N ALA A 216 14.17 -8.69 13.10
CA ALA A 216 13.66 -8.89 11.74
C ALA A 216 13.54 -7.55 11.01
N MET A 217 13.01 -6.53 11.71
CA MET A 217 12.95 -5.17 11.22
C MET A 217 14.36 -4.61 10.90
N ASP A 218 15.32 -4.72 11.83
CA ASP A 218 16.70 -4.29 11.60
C ASP A 218 17.31 -5.00 10.38
N ARG A 219 17.11 -6.31 10.25
CA ARG A 219 17.57 -7.09 9.10
C ARG A 219 16.99 -6.59 7.78
N MET A 220 15.71 -6.23 7.74
CA MET A 220 15.06 -5.69 6.54
C MET A 220 15.65 -4.32 6.16
N ILE A 221 15.80 -3.42 7.12
CA ILE A 221 16.43 -2.11 6.90
C ILE A 221 17.90 -2.26 6.46
N MET A 222 18.65 -3.17 7.10
CA MET A 222 20.04 -3.47 6.70
C MET A 222 20.11 -4.02 5.28
N SER A 223 19.16 -4.86 4.88
CA SER A 223 19.09 -5.39 3.51
C SER A 223 18.84 -4.31 2.47
N LEU A 224 17.97 -3.33 2.78
CA LEU A 224 17.76 -2.14 1.93
C LEU A 224 19.07 -1.33 1.79
N GLU A 225 19.80 -1.15 2.89
CA GLU A 225 21.11 -0.45 2.87
C GLU A 225 22.12 -1.19 2.01
N LEU A 226 22.31 -2.50 2.23
CA LEU A 226 23.26 -3.34 1.49
C LEU A 226 22.93 -3.42 0.00
N ALA A 227 21.63 -3.40 -0.36
CA ALA A 227 21.16 -3.31 -1.74
C ALA A 227 21.34 -1.90 -2.36
N GLY A 228 21.86 -0.94 -1.58
CA GLY A 228 22.10 0.43 -2.01
C GLY A 228 20.83 1.26 -2.22
N VAL A 229 19.72 0.88 -1.61
CA VAL A 229 18.43 1.58 -1.76
C VAL A 229 18.55 3.01 -1.25
N PHE A 230 19.11 3.20 -0.03
CA PHE A 230 19.27 4.54 0.56
C PHE A 230 20.22 5.47 -0.20
N LYS A 231 21.14 4.93 -1.00
CA LYS A 231 22.00 5.72 -1.90
C LYS A 231 21.27 6.22 -3.15
N LYS A 232 20.14 5.61 -3.49
CA LYS A 232 19.39 5.88 -4.73
C LYS A 232 18.19 6.81 -4.50
N ILE A 233 17.59 6.79 -3.31
CA ILE A 233 16.37 7.57 -3.02
C ILE A 233 16.68 9.05 -2.78
N LYS A 234 15.68 9.91 -2.99
CA LYS A 234 15.72 11.34 -2.73
C LYS A 234 14.98 11.76 -1.46
N GLY A 235 14.23 10.86 -0.86
CA GLY A 235 13.46 11.10 0.35
C GLY A 235 12.93 9.81 0.93
N LEU A 236 12.65 9.82 2.24
CA LEU A 236 12.08 8.70 2.95
C LEU A 236 10.85 9.16 3.75
N ILE A 237 9.77 8.39 3.63
CA ILE A 237 8.56 8.54 4.45
C ILE A 237 8.37 7.25 5.23
N VAL A 238 8.37 7.34 6.56
CA VAL A 238 8.13 6.22 7.48
C VAL A 238 6.71 6.38 8.04
N GLY A 239 5.86 5.44 7.71
CA GLY A 239 4.48 5.35 8.20
C GLY A 239 4.37 4.62 9.53
N GLY A 240 3.25 3.92 9.73
CA GLY A 240 3.02 3.10 10.90
C GLY A 240 4.07 1.98 11.04
N MET A 241 4.72 1.92 12.18
CA MET A 241 5.52 0.79 12.65
C MET A 241 4.80 0.21 13.85
N THR A 242 3.82 -0.64 13.57
CA THR A 242 2.74 -1.00 14.51
C THR A 242 3.03 -2.31 15.21
N ASN A 243 2.84 -2.37 16.54
CA ASN A 243 3.01 -3.58 17.36
C ASN A 243 4.35 -4.29 17.15
N MET A 244 5.44 -3.54 17.07
CA MET A 244 6.77 -4.09 16.88
C MET A 244 7.28 -4.81 18.14
N GLY A 245 8.10 -5.85 17.96
CA GLY A 245 8.65 -6.65 19.05
C GLY A 245 7.66 -7.60 19.73
N LYS A 246 6.41 -7.64 19.28
CA LYS A 246 5.37 -8.50 19.87
C LYS A 246 5.17 -9.77 19.04
N GLU A 247 5.72 -10.88 19.55
CA GLU A 247 5.47 -12.20 18.96
C GLU A 247 4.12 -12.73 19.43
N ASN A 248 3.27 -13.15 18.48
CA ASN A 248 2.03 -13.91 18.72
C ASN A 248 0.93 -13.23 19.56
N GLU A 249 1.00 -11.94 19.84
CA GLU A 249 -0.06 -11.20 20.49
C GLU A 249 -1.17 -10.79 19.50
N ASN A 250 -2.37 -10.54 20.01
CA ASN A 250 -3.47 -10.01 19.21
C ASN A 250 -3.06 -8.66 18.63
N LYS A 251 -2.88 -8.60 17.30
CA LYS A 251 -2.49 -7.38 16.59
C LYS A 251 -3.62 -6.37 16.68
N SER A 252 -3.39 -5.26 17.35
CA SER A 252 -4.25 -4.08 17.37
C SER A 252 -3.55 -2.91 16.69
N TYR A 253 -4.27 -1.80 16.40
CA TYR A 253 -3.66 -0.59 15.86
C TYR A 253 -3.33 0.44 16.95
N GLU A 254 -3.26 0.02 18.21
CA GLU A 254 -3.03 0.91 19.36
C GLU A 254 -1.61 1.45 19.42
N GLU A 255 -0.60 0.61 19.11
CA GLU A 255 0.80 1.02 19.08
C GLU A 255 1.25 1.27 17.63
N SER A 256 0.88 2.42 17.09
CA SER A 256 0.99 2.74 15.67
C SER A 256 2.36 3.23 15.22
N PHE A 257 3.17 3.82 16.13
CA PHE A 257 4.45 4.43 15.80
C PHE A 257 5.49 4.08 16.85
N ASP A 258 6.12 2.91 16.69
CA ASP A 258 7.11 2.43 17.65
C ASP A 258 8.35 3.38 17.71
N PRO A 259 8.63 4.03 18.87
CA PRO A 259 9.72 5.00 18.97
C PRO A 259 11.11 4.37 18.85
N PHE A 260 11.28 3.13 19.31
CA PHE A 260 12.56 2.42 19.20
C PHE A 260 12.86 2.11 17.72
N VAL A 261 11.88 1.62 16.97
CA VAL A 261 12.02 1.33 15.53
C VAL A 261 12.29 2.62 14.75
N ASN A 262 11.55 3.69 15.03
CA ASN A 262 11.79 4.98 14.40
C ASN A 262 13.21 5.49 14.64
N GLN A 263 13.72 5.37 15.88
CA GLN A 263 15.09 5.75 16.21
C GLN A 263 16.13 4.87 15.49
N GLN A 264 15.90 3.54 15.38
CA GLN A 264 16.78 2.65 14.64
C GLN A 264 16.85 3.03 13.15
N ILE A 265 15.70 3.32 12.53
CA ILE A 265 15.67 3.77 11.14
C ILE A 265 16.38 5.11 10.99
N ALA A 266 16.09 6.10 11.88
CA ALA A 266 16.73 7.42 11.85
C ALA A 266 18.26 7.33 11.96
N ASN A 267 18.77 6.50 12.88
CA ASN A 267 20.20 6.26 13.04
C ASN A 267 20.81 5.67 11.77
N ARG A 268 20.16 4.68 11.15
CA ARG A 268 20.63 4.01 9.95
C ARG A 268 20.74 4.95 8.76
N VAL A 269 19.74 5.84 8.58
CA VAL A 269 19.72 6.79 7.46
C VAL A 269 20.43 8.11 7.75
N SER A 270 20.98 8.31 8.95
CA SER A 270 21.62 9.56 9.37
C SER A 270 22.77 9.99 8.48
N GLN A 271 23.46 9.05 7.85
CA GLN A 271 24.60 9.27 6.94
C GLN A 271 24.19 9.77 5.54
N TYR A 272 22.90 9.78 5.21
CA TYR A 272 22.38 10.22 3.91
C TYR A 272 21.74 11.60 4.02
N ASP A 273 21.75 12.40 2.95
CA ASP A 273 21.33 13.81 2.97
C ASP A 273 19.88 14.05 2.52
N PHE A 274 19.11 13.00 2.27
CA PHE A 274 17.71 13.18 1.87
C PHE A 274 16.79 13.56 3.04
N PRO A 275 15.74 14.37 2.80
CA PRO A 275 14.71 14.65 3.80
C PRO A 275 13.98 13.38 4.24
N THR A 276 13.68 13.26 5.53
CA THR A 276 13.00 12.09 6.10
C THR A 276 11.82 12.51 6.95
N VAL A 277 10.70 11.83 6.78
CA VAL A 277 9.47 12.00 7.55
C VAL A 277 9.20 10.74 8.34
N PHE A 278 8.92 10.88 9.64
CA PHE A 278 8.44 9.82 10.52
C PHE A 278 7.00 10.08 10.94
N ASN A 279 6.33 9.03 11.39
CA ASN A 279 4.95 9.06 11.85
C ASN A 279 3.96 9.57 10.80
N PHE A 280 4.23 9.32 9.52
CA PHE A 280 3.26 9.62 8.50
C PHE A 280 2.02 8.73 8.67
N PRO A 281 0.80 9.29 8.68
CA PRO A 281 -0.42 8.53 8.96
C PRO A 281 -0.84 7.65 7.78
N ASN A 282 -0.12 6.56 7.54
CA ASN A 282 -0.45 5.49 6.60
C ASN A 282 0.17 4.17 7.10
N GLY A 283 -0.49 3.05 6.81
CA GLY A 283 -0.08 1.69 7.19
C GLY A 283 -1.14 1.00 8.05
N HIS A 284 -0.70 0.12 8.93
CA HIS A 284 -1.57 -0.63 9.85
C HIS A 284 -1.91 0.20 11.10
N ILE A 285 -2.63 1.29 10.88
CA ILE A 285 -3.01 2.29 11.91
C ILE A 285 -4.45 2.76 11.69
N TYR A 286 -5.06 3.38 12.71
CA TYR A 286 -6.44 3.87 12.60
C TYR A 286 -6.60 5.02 11.60
N ASP A 287 -5.70 6.01 11.58
CA ASP A 287 -5.66 7.09 10.58
C ASP A 287 -4.80 6.66 9.37
N ASN A 288 -5.33 5.77 8.55
CA ASN A 288 -4.61 5.21 7.40
C ASN A 288 -4.93 6.02 6.13
N ARG A 289 -4.26 7.15 5.93
CA ARG A 289 -4.45 8.06 4.78
C ARG A 289 -3.84 7.47 3.51
N PRO A 290 -4.57 7.40 2.39
CA PRO A 290 -4.09 6.76 1.17
C PRO A 290 -2.93 7.51 0.53
N LEU A 291 -1.99 6.76 -0.04
CA LEU A 291 -0.88 7.27 -0.85
C LEU A 291 -1.01 6.77 -2.29
N ILE A 292 -0.65 7.60 -3.26
CA ILE A 292 -0.68 7.21 -4.68
C ILE A 292 0.71 6.77 -5.10
N ILE A 293 0.93 5.46 -5.16
CA ILE A 293 2.19 4.86 -5.62
C ILE A 293 2.34 5.11 -7.12
N GLY A 294 3.50 5.64 -7.50
CA GLY A 294 3.80 6.07 -8.87
C GLY A 294 3.50 7.54 -9.15
N SER A 295 2.93 8.29 -8.20
CA SER A 295 2.74 9.73 -8.34
C SER A 295 4.03 10.50 -8.12
N GLU A 296 4.26 11.55 -8.90
CA GLU A 296 5.22 12.60 -8.53
C GLU A 296 4.67 13.35 -7.34
N ILE A 297 5.48 13.47 -6.29
CA ILE A 297 5.14 14.24 -5.09
C ILE A 297 6.22 15.26 -4.77
N THR A 298 5.79 16.33 -4.09
CA THR A 298 6.70 17.25 -3.40
C THR A 298 6.57 17.04 -1.90
N MET A 299 7.71 16.80 -1.25
CA MET A 299 7.83 16.61 0.19
C MET A 299 8.67 17.74 0.79
N LYS A 300 8.09 18.50 1.68
CA LYS A 300 8.76 19.56 2.44
C LYS A 300 8.69 19.27 3.93
N VAL A 301 9.85 19.15 4.55
CA VAL A 301 10.02 18.88 5.99
C VAL A 301 10.61 20.10 6.65
N GLY A 302 9.92 20.65 7.63
CA GLY A 302 10.32 21.83 8.39
C GLY A 302 9.61 21.82 9.75
N LYS A 303 9.11 22.98 10.19
CA LYS A 303 8.25 23.08 11.38
C LYS A 303 7.00 22.20 11.26
N ASP A 304 6.43 22.15 10.05
CA ASP A 304 5.40 21.21 9.63
C ASP A 304 5.95 20.37 8.47
N VAL A 305 5.41 19.17 8.28
CA VAL A 305 5.61 18.37 7.09
C VAL A 305 4.47 18.62 6.12
N LYS A 306 4.81 18.84 4.85
CA LYS A 306 3.83 18.98 3.75
C LYS A 306 4.17 18.00 2.64
N ILE A 307 3.19 17.21 2.22
CA ILE A 307 3.31 16.29 1.08
C ILE A 307 2.18 16.62 0.10
N LYS A 308 2.54 16.93 -1.15
CA LYS A 308 1.60 17.25 -2.23
C LYS A 308 1.76 16.26 -3.37
N PHE A 309 0.66 15.76 -3.86
CA PHE A 309 0.53 14.90 -5.04
C PHE A 309 0.24 15.71 -6.28
#